data_ab1c7bdd6549f349352e7dd8bbdf66be
#
_entry.id   ab1c7bdd6549f349352e7dd8bbdf66be
#
_cell.length_a   1.000
_cell.length_b   1.000
_cell.length_c   1.000
_cell.angle_alpha   90.00
_cell.angle_beta   90.00
_cell.angle_gamma   90.00
#
_symmetry.space_group_name_H-M   'P 1'
#
loop_
_entity.id
_entity.type
_entity.pdbx_description
1 polymer ?
#
loop_
_entity_poly.entity_id
_entity_poly.type
_entity_poly.pdbx_seq_one_letter_code
_entity_poly.pdbx_strand_id
1 'polypeptide(L)'
;LLTIKNLRTHFSVGESVVKAVDGVSFNLEAGKTFAIVGESGSGKSITALSIMGLLPNNLAQTERGEILFDNKNLIDLEENEMRKIRGNRISMIFQEPMTSLNPVYDLSYQISETIILHQKKSKEQARKIAIEMLDLVGIPEPQKRIDSYPHELSGGMRQRAMIAMALSCNPKILIADEPTTALDVTIQAQIIDLMQELQKKLGMSIIFITHDLGVVSEISDHVMVMYLGNVMEIAETSELFNNPLHSYTKSLIDIAPQISDEKREIKVLRGEIPSPTNPPSGCVFRTRCPNPGIGCKGGDIDMGLIEARPGHWVDRCCYECNQT
;
A
#
# COMPACT_ATOMS: atom_id res chain seq x y z
N LEU A 1 -13.62 -9.71 1.66
CA LEU A 1 -12.82 -9.59 2.86
C LEU A 1 -12.73 -8.16 3.36
N LEU A 2 -12.23 -7.24 2.54
CA LEU A 2 -12.18 -5.81 2.80
C LEU A 2 -12.83 -5.07 1.64
N THR A 3 -13.74 -4.14 1.94
CA THR A 3 -14.38 -3.27 0.95
C THR A 3 -14.22 -1.82 1.39
N ILE A 4 -13.65 -1.01 0.53
CA ILE A 4 -13.52 0.43 0.72
C ILE A 4 -14.45 1.13 -0.24
N LYS A 5 -15.28 2.06 0.29
CA LYS A 5 -16.23 2.82 -0.52
C LYS A 5 -16.07 4.29 -0.24
N ASN A 6 -15.76 5.04 -1.28
CA ASN A 6 -15.70 6.51 -1.28
C ASN A 6 -14.90 7.08 -0.10
N LEU A 7 -13.75 6.45 0.22
CA LEU A 7 -12.88 6.88 1.32
C LEU A 7 -12.31 8.26 1.02
N ARG A 8 -12.47 9.18 1.97
CA ARG A 8 -11.91 10.54 1.92
C ARG A 8 -11.16 10.83 3.20
N THR A 9 -9.91 11.24 3.04
CA THR A 9 -9.05 11.68 4.13
C THR A 9 -8.41 13.01 3.74
N HIS A 10 -8.81 14.03 4.48
CA HIS A 10 -8.38 15.40 4.23
C HIS A 10 -7.58 15.93 5.42
N PHE A 11 -6.61 16.80 5.17
CA PHE A 11 -5.79 17.45 6.19
C PHE A 11 -5.98 18.97 6.12
N SER A 12 -6.21 19.58 7.27
CA SER A 12 -6.23 21.04 7.39
C SER A 12 -4.79 21.55 7.54
N VAL A 13 -4.32 22.36 6.59
CA VAL A 13 -2.97 22.96 6.58
C VAL A 13 -3.13 24.48 6.49
N GLY A 14 -3.11 25.15 7.64
CA GLY A 14 -3.43 26.59 7.71
C GLY A 14 -4.86 26.85 7.22
N GLU A 15 -5.02 27.72 6.20
CA GLU A 15 -6.31 28.02 5.58
C GLU A 15 -6.67 27.06 4.43
N SER A 16 -5.78 26.15 4.06
CA SER A 16 -5.95 25.22 2.94
C SER A 16 -6.35 23.84 3.43
N VAL A 17 -7.04 23.09 2.57
CA VAL A 17 -7.37 21.68 2.78
C VAL A 17 -6.63 20.83 1.76
N VAL A 18 -5.82 19.90 2.25
CA VAL A 18 -5.15 18.89 1.42
C VAL A 18 -6.02 17.64 1.36
N LYS A 19 -6.50 17.31 0.18
CA LYS A 19 -7.27 16.10 -0.09
C LYS A 19 -6.31 14.93 -0.38
N ALA A 20 -5.73 14.38 0.69
CA ALA A 20 -4.72 13.33 0.55
C ALA A 20 -5.28 12.01 0.02
N VAL A 21 -6.56 11.75 0.27
CA VAL A 21 -7.36 10.66 -0.33
C VAL A 21 -8.73 11.25 -0.62
N ASP A 22 -9.20 11.18 -1.86
CA ASP A 22 -10.48 11.78 -2.29
C ASP A 22 -11.29 10.80 -3.16
N GLY A 23 -12.20 10.07 -2.53
CA GLY A 23 -13.15 9.18 -3.19
C GLY A 23 -12.62 7.79 -3.57
N VAL A 24 -11.62 7.28 -2.85
CA VAL A 24 -11.03 5.95 -3.12
C VAL A 24 -12.03 4.84 -2.80
N SER A 25 -12.23 3.95 -3.79
CA SER A 25 -13.08 2.76 -3.66
C SER A 25 -12.41 1.55 -4.28
N PHE A 26 -12.32 0.43 -3.56
CA PHE A 26 -11.84 -0.85 -4.08
C PHE A 26 -12.25 -2.01 -3.17
N ASN A 27 -12.07 -3.23 -3.67
CA ASN A 27 -12.33 -4.48 -2.94
C ASN A 27 -11.06 -5.32 -2.87
N LEU A 28 -10.78 -5.90 -1.71
CA LEU A 28 -9.75 -6.92 -1.52
C LEU A 28 -10.42 -8.26 -1.24
N GLU A 29 -10.23 -9.21 -2.13
CA GLU A 29 -10.70 -10.59 -1.97
C GLU A 29 -9.80 -11.40 -1.04
N ALA A 30 -10.33 -12.47 -0.47
CA ALA A 30 -9.56 -13.36 0.38
C ALA A 30 -8.46 -14.10 -0.42
N GLY A 31 -7.25 -14.12 0.13
CA GLY A 31 -6.10 -14.78 -0.49
C GLY A 31 -5.50 -14.04 -1.69
N LYS A 32 -5.98 -12.84 -2.01
CA LYS A 32 -5.51 -12.04 -3.16
C LYS A 32 -4.57 -10.91 -2.74
N THR A 33 -3.74 -10.48 -3.68
CA THR A 33 -2.89 -9.29 -3.56
C THR A 33 -3.47 -8.13 -4.36
N PHE A 34 -3.72 -7.00 -3.68
CA PHE A 34 -4.16 -5.76 -4.29
C PHE A 34 -3.01 -4.73 -4.19
N ALA A 35 -2.48 -4.31 -5.32
CA ALA A 35 -1.42 -3.32 -5.36
C ALA A 35 -1.97 -1.89 -5.44
N ILE A 36 -1.32 -0.96 -4.73
CA ILE A 36 -1.58 0.47 -4.82
C ILE A 36 -0.29 1.14 -5.29
N VAL A 37 -0.32 1.77 -6.46
CA VAL A 37 0.86 2.37 -7.09
C VAL A 37 0.68 3.85 -7.38
N GLY A 38 1.77 4.56 -7.53
CA GLY A 38 1.80 5.98 -7.88
C GLY A 38 3.04 6.67 -7.33
N GLU A 39 3.29 7.90 -7.76
CA GLU A 39 4.43 8.70 -7.30
C GLU A 39 4.32 9.04 -5.80
N SER A 40 5.43 9.54 -5.21
CA SER A 40 5.42 10.03 -3.83
C SER A 40 4.37 11.15 -3.66
N GLY A 41 3.64 11.14 -2.53
CA GLY A 41 2.56 12.11 -2.28
C GLY A 41 1.24 11.80 -3.00
N SER A 42 1.08 10.66 -3.69
CA SER A 42 -0.17 10.30 -4.37
C SER A 42 -1.30 9.84 -3.45
N GLY A 43 -1.04 9.64 -2.14
CA GLY A 43 -2.05 9.23 -1.15
C GLY A 43 -2.01 7.76 -0.73
N LYS A 44 -1.09 6.95 -1.24
CA LYS A 44 -0.98 5.50 -0.97
C LYS A 44 -0.88 5.17 0.51
N SER A 45 0.15 5.68 1.18
CA SER A 45 0.38 5.44 2.62
C SER A 45 -0.74 6.02 3.48
N ILE A 46 -1.33 7.16 3.07
CA ILE A 46 -2.49 7.73 3.78
C ILE A 46 -3.71 6.81 3.66
N THR A 47 -3.92 6.16 2.51
CA THR A 47 -4.96 5.14 2.36
C THR A 47 -4.76 3.98 3.34
N ALA A 48 -3.52 3.46 3.45
CA ALA A 48 -3.17 2.41 4.41
C ALA A 48 -3.40 2.83 5.86
N LEU A 49 -2.91 4.02 6.23
CA LEU A 49 -3.08 4.57 7.58
C LEU A 49 -4.55 4.85 7.92
N SER A 50 -5.37 5.24 6.92
CA SER A 50 -6.82 5.39 7.08
C SER A 50 -7.50 4.05 7.40
N ILE A 51 -7.13 2.97 6.69
CA ILE A 51 -7.63 1.61 6.96
C ILE A 51 -7.27 1.18 8.38
N MET A 52 -6.06 1.50 8.82
CA MET A 52 -5.57 1.17 10.16
C MET A 52 -6.10 2.11 11.25
N GLY A 53 -6.74 3.23 10.91
CA GLY A 53 -7.16 4.26 11.88
C GLY A 53 -5.98 4.83 12.66
N LEU A 54 -4.83 5.03 12.00
CA LEU A 54 -3.58 5.51 12.61
C LEU A 54 -3.25 6.96 12.27
N LEU A 55 -4.20 7.67 11.68
CA LEU A 55 -4.01 9.09 11.38
C LEU A 55 -4.18 9.96 12.63
N PRO A 56 -3.43 11.07 12.77
CA PRO A 56 -3.58 12.00 13.87
C PRO A 56 -4.96 12.68 13.85
N ASN A 57 -5.78 12.47 14.87
CA ASN A 57 -7.16 12.99 14.95
C ASN A 57 -7.26 14.53 14.93
N ASN A 58 -6.20 15.23 15.27
CA ASN A 58 -6.14 16.69 15.28
C ASN A 58 -5.76 17.33 13.94
N LEU A 59 -5.30 16.55 12.99
CA LEU A 59 -4.81 17.02 11.70
C LEU A 59 -5.57 16.40 10.51
N ALA A 60 -6.04 15.17 10.68
CA ALA A 60 -6.72 14.42 9.64
C ALA A 60 -8.20 14.27 9.96
N GLN A 61 -9.06 14.58 9.02
CA GLN A 61 -10.46 14.26 9.07
C GLN A 61 -10.74 13.19 8.02
N THR A 62 -11.10 11.97 8.47
CA THR A 62 -11.71 10.97 7.59
C THR A 62 -13.17 11.35 7.45
N GLU A 63 -13.47 12.19 6.46
CA GLU A 63 -14.76 12.88 6.41
C GLU A 63 -15.90 12.00 5.95
N ARG A 64 -15.65 11.02 5.09
CA ARG A 64 -16.71 10.17 4.50
C ARG A 64 -16.15 8.88 3.96
N GLY A 65 -17.03 7.89 3.83
CA GLY A 65 -16.77 6.60 3.23
C GLY A 65 -17.03 5.46 4.20
N GLU A 66 -16.79 4.27 3.72
CA GLU A 66 -16.90 3.03 4.50
C GLU A 66 -15.62 2.21 4.32
N ILE A 67 -15.13 1.64 5.40
CA ILE A 67 -14.07 0.63 5.42
C ILE A 67 -14.65 -0.63 6.04
N LEU A 68 -15.21 -1.49 5.21
CA LEU A 68 -15.90 -2.70 5.66
C LEU A 68 -14.93 -3.87 5.72
N PHE A 69 -14.63 -4.34 6.91
CA PHE A 69 -13.85 -5.54 7.16
C PHE A 69 -14.72 -6.59 7.87
N ASP A 70 -14.88 -7.78 7.27
CA ASP A 70 -15.77 -8.81 7.77
C ASP A 70 -17.18 -8.25 8.14
N ASN A 71 -17.75 -7.41 7.29
CA ASN A 71 -19.04 -6.72 7.42
C ASN A 71 -19.14 -5.72 8.59
N LYS A 72 -18.02 -5.28 9.16
CA LYS A 72 -17.96 -4.19 10.15
C LYS A 72 -17.28 -2.99 9.55
N ASN A 73 -17.88 -1.81 9.71
CA ASN A 73 -17.24 -0.56 9.30
C ASN A 73 -16.19 -0.15 10.32
N LEU A 74 -14.91 -0.13 9.92
CA LEU A 74 -13.80 0.18 10.81
C LEU A 74 -13.79 1.65 11.25
N ILE A 75 -14.37 2.56 10.46
CA ILE A 75 -14.43 4.00 10.78
C ILE A 75 -15.30 4.25 12.02
N ASP A 76 -16.33 3.44 12.22
CA ASP A 76 -17.29 3.61 13.32
C ASP A 76 -16.84 2.92 14.61
N LEU A 77 -15.70 2.22 14.59
CA LEU A 77 -15.20 1.49 15.75
C LEU A 77 -14.50 2.43 16.75
N GLU A 78 -14.78 2.21 18.03
CA GLU A 78 -14.01 2.83 19.08
C GLU A 78 -12.58 2.29 19.15
N GLU A 79 -11.66 3.07 19.70
CA GLU A 79 -10.24 2.75 19.79
C GLU A 79 -9.98 1.36 20.44
N ASN A 80 -10.76 1.00 21.46
CA ASN A 80 -10.65 -0.30 22.12
C ASN A 80 -10.99 -1.48 21.20
N GLU A 81 -11.90 -1.27 20.24
CA GLU A 81 -12.23 -2.31 19.23
C GLU A 81 -11.20 -2.33 18.12
N MET A 82 -10.72 -1.15 17.68
CA MET A 82 -9.63 -1.08 16.69
C MET A 82 -8.34 -1.73 17.20
N ARG A 83 -8.00 -1.58 18.48
CA ARG A 83 -6.84 -2.27 19.10
C ARG A 83 -6.92 -3.79 19.00
N LYS A 84 -8.13 -4.39 19.03
CA LYS A 84 -8.31 -5.84 18.85
C LYS A 84 -8.08 -6.29 17.40
N ILE A 85 -8.17 -5.38 16.44
CA ILE A 85 -8.00 -5.64 15.01
C ILE A 85 -6.55 -5.41 14.58
N ARG A 86 -5.95 -4.26 15.00
CA ARG A 86 -4.57 -3.92 14.67
C ARG A 86 -3.58 -4.94 15.22
N GLY A 87 -2.67 -5.41 14.37
CA GLY A 87 -1.66 -6.42 14.71
C GLY A 87 -2.20 -7.85 14.89
N ASN A 88 -3.52 -8.02 14.92
CA ASN A 88 -4.19 -9.32 15.09
C ASN A 88 -4.90 -9.78 13.81
N ARG A 89 -5.83 -8.97 13.30
CA ARG A 89 -6.64 -9.30 12.13
C ARG A 89 -6.14 -8.59 10.86
N ILE A 90 -5.69 -7.36 11.03
CA ILE A 90 -5.04 -6.55 10.01
C ILE A 90 -3.71 -6.11 10.60
N SER A 91 -2.62 -6.42 9.90
CA SER A 91 -1.27 -6.03 10.28
C SER A 91 -0.66 -5.12 9.22
N MET A 92 0.35 -4.34 9.60
CA MET A 92 1.02 -3.41 8.69
C MET A 92 2.53 -3.50 8.82
N ILE A 93 3.21 -3.52 7.69
CA ILE A 93 4.65 -3.26 7.55
C ILE A 93 4.78 -1.82 7.08
N PHE A 94 5.48 -1.00 7.87
CA PHE A 94 5.73 0.41 7.57
C PHE A 94 6.93 0.60 6.65
N GLN A 95 6.98 1.74 5.98
CA GLN A 95 7.95 2.07 4.93
C GLN A 95 9.42 1.99 5.39
N GLU A 96 9.74 2.31 6.64
CA GLU A 96 11.12 2.35 7.12
C GLU A 96 11.40 1.29 8.20
N PRO A 97 12.24 0.26 7.89
CA PRO A 97 12.63 -0.75 8.87
C PRO A 97 13.38 -0.20 10.08
N MET A 98 14.12 0.90 9.86
CA MET A 98 14.95 1.52 10.89
C MET A 98 14.14 2.20 11.99
N THR A 99 12.95 2.69 11.67
CA THR A 99 12.06 3.39 12.60
C THR A 99 10.99 2.47 13.17
N SER A 100 10.71 1.35 12.50
CA SER A 100 9.66 0.40 12.90
C SER A 100 10.09 -0.54 14.03
N LEU A 101 11.37 -0.92 14.08
CA LEU A 101 11.92 -1.69 15.20
C LEU A 101 12.50 -0.73 16.23
N ASN A 102 12.06 -0.85 17.47
CA ASN A 102 12.58 -0.04 18.58
C ASN A 102 14.02 -0.49 18.93
N PRO A 103 15.04 0.38 18.81
CA PRO A 103 16.44 0.00 18.98
C PRO A 103 16.83 -0.38 20.42
N VAL A 104 16.02 -0.05 21.42
CA VAL A 104 16.31 -0.35 22.83
C VAL A 104 15.71 -1.66 23.33
N TYR A 105 14.94 -2.36 22.49
CA TYR A 105 14.39 -3.67 22.82
C TYR A 105 14.91 -4.74 21.85
N ASP A 106 15.11 -5.96 22.37
CA ASP A 106 15.45 -7.12 21.57
C ASP A 106 14.25 -7.64 20.74
N LEU A 107 14.49 -8.53 19.80
CA LEU A 107 13.44 -9.11 18.97
C LEU A 107 12.44 -9.93 19.80
N SER A 108 12.91 -10.60 20.85
CA SER A 108 12.04 -11.40 21.74
C SER A 108 10.94 -10.53 22.33
N TYR A 109 11.32 -9.40 22.89
CA TYR A 109 10.37 -8.46 23.49
C TYR A 109 9.37 -7.95 22.46
N GLN A 110 9.86 -7.44 21.32
CA GLN A 110 9.03 -6.77 20.33
C GLN A 110 8.03 -7.72 19.65
N ILE A 111 8.45 -8.93 19.27
CA ILE A 111 7.56 -9.91 18.65
C ILE A 111 6.61 -10.53 19.68
N SER A 112 7.11 -10.84 20.89
CA SER A 112 6.28 -11.45 21.92
C SER A 112 5.19 -10.53 22.48
N GLU A 113 5.41 -9.20 22.48
CA GLU A 113 4.44 -8.22 22.97
C GLU A 113 3.09 -8.37 22.26
N THR A 114 3.11 -8.42 20.93
CA THR A 114 1.89 -8.59 20.10
C THR A 114 1.20 -9.92 20.37
N ILE A 115 1.98 -11.01 20.52
CA ILE A 115 1.45 -12.35 20.81
C ILE A 115 0.80 -12.40 22.20
N ILE A 116 1.43 -11.83 23.23
CA ILE A 116 0.89 -11.77 24.59
C ILE A 116 -0.41 -10.96 24.60
N LEU A 117 -0.42 -9.80 23.94
CA LEU A 117 -1.56 -8.90 23.90
C LEU A 117 -2.78 -9.57 23.27
N HIS A 118 -2.61 -10.19 22.11
CA HIS A 118 -3.72 -10.67 21.29
C HIS A 118 -4.08 -12.13 21.51
N GLN A 119 -3.10 -12.99 21.78
CA GLN A 119 -3.31 -14.42 21.95
C GLN A 119 -3.36 -14.87 23.42
N LYS A 120 -3.15 -13.93 24.37
CA LYS A 120 -3.16 -14.21 25.82
C LYS A 120 -2.21 -15.34 26.23
N LYS A 121 -1.07 -15.48 25.56
CA LYS A 121 -0.03 -16.47 25.83
C LYS A 121 0.86 -16.03 27.02
N SER A 122 1.47 -17.00 27.70
CA SER A 122 2.52 -16.71 28.65
C SER A 122 3.78 -16.16 27.93
N LYS A 123 4.66 -15.49 28.66
CA LYS A 123 5.93 -14.97 28.09
C LYS A 123 6.76 -16.08 27.44
N GLU A 124 6.81 -17.24 28.07
CA GLU A 124 7.54 -18.41 27.55
C GLU A 124 6.93 -18.93 26.25
N GLN A 125 5.58 -19.08 26.20
CA GLN A 125 4.88 -19.47 24.99
C GLN A 125 5.05 -18.45 23.87
N ALA A 126 4.94 -17.15 24.18
CA ALA A 126 5.11 -16.09 23.21
C ALA A 126 6.53 -16.08 22.61
N ARG A 127 7.57 -16.26 23.47
CA ARG A 127 8.95 -16.37 22.99
C ARG A 127 9.14 -17.57 22.04
N LYS A 128 8.53 -18.71 22.35
CA LYS A 128 8.58 -19.88 21.46
C LYS A 128 7.97 -19.59 20.09
N ILE A 129 6.77 -18.99 20.08
CA ILE A 129 6.11 -18.58 18.82
C ILE A 129 6.98 -17.54 18.09
N ALA A 130 7.57 -16.59 18.79
CA ALA A 130 8.45 -15.59 18.18
C ALA A 130 9.67 -16.23 17.48
N ILE A 131 10.28 -17.26 18.07
CA ILE A 131 11.34 -18.03 17.43
C ILE A 131 10.83 -18.76 16.18
N GLU A 132 9.64 -19.38 16.23
CA GLU A 132 9.01 -20.03 15.09
C GLU A 132 8.74 -19.02 13.97
N MET A 133 8.35 -17.78 14.28
CA MET A 133 8.16 -16.71 13.29
C MET A 133 9.48 -16.27 12.66
N LEU A 134 10.56 -16.15 13.43
CA LEU A 134 11.88 -15.84 12.88
C LEU A 134 12.39 -16.94 11.95
N ASP A 135 12.16 -18.20 12.29
CA ASP A 135 12.47 -19.36 11.44
C ASP A 135 11.64 -19.32 10.14
N LEU A 136 10.33 -19.05 10.25
CA LEU A 136 9.40 -18.96 9.15
C LEU A 136 9.79 -17.91 8.09
N VAL A 137 10.37 -16.79 8.51
CA VAL A 137 10.87 -15.73 7.61
C VAL A 137 12.32 -15.96 7.17
N GLY A 138 12.93 -17.09 7.55
CA GLY A 138 14.27 -17.48 7.12
C GLY A 138 15.41 -16.69 7.79
N ILE A 139 15.25 -16.30 9.06
CA ILE A 139 16.38 -15.76 9.85
C ILE A 139 17.24 -16.93 10.34
N PRO A 140 18.56 -16.95 10.05
CA PRO A 140 19.43 -18.03 10.45
C PRO A 140 19.62 -18.04 11.98
N GLU A 141 19.72 -19.24 12.58
CA GLU A 141 19.88 -19.46 14.03
C GLU A 141 18.85 -18.68 14.87
N PRO A 142 17.53 -18.84 14.63
CA PRO A 142 16.49 -18.01 15.25
C PRO A 142 16.51 -18.06 16.77
N GLN A 143 16.94 -19.19 17.37
CA GLN A 143 17.08 -19.37 18.81
C GLN A 143 18.12 -18.44 19.44
N LYS A 144 19.17 -18.06 18.68
CA LYS A 144 20.18 -17.10 19.12
C LYS A 144 19.79 -15.68 18.76
N ARG A 145 19.24 -15.51 17.55
CA ARG A 145 18.87 -14.19 17.02
C ARG A 145 17.69 -13.55 17.71
N ILE A 146 16.86 -14.34 18.37
CA ILE A 146 15.71 -13.83 19.13
C ILE A 146 16.10 -12.82 20.22
N ASP A 147 17.30 -12.90 20.78
CA ASP A 147 17.83 -12.01 21.80
C ASP A 147 18.68 -10.86 21.19
N SER A 148 18.80 -10.78 19.87
CA SER A 148 19.52 -9.70 19.20
C SER A 148 18.70 -8.41 19.19
N TYR A 149 19.41 -7.28 19.25
CA TYR A 149 18.87 -5.95 19.06
C TYR A 149 18.85 -5.59 17.56
N PRO A 150 17.97 -4.66 17.12
CA PRO A 150 17.89 -4.28 15.71
C PRO A 150 19.21 -3.84 15.08
N HIS A 151 20.08 -3.17 15.84
CA HIS A 151 21.38 -2.69 15.33
C HIS A 151 22.40 -3.82 15.09
N GLU A 152 22.18 -5.01 15.65
CA GLU A 152 23.04 -6.19 15.44
C GLU A 152 22.65 -6.98 14.16
N LEU A 153 21.58 -6.57 13.47
CA LEU A 153 21.04 -7.23 12.30
C LEU A 153 21.40 -6.49 11.01
N SER A 154 21.59 -7.23 9.91
CA SER A 154 21.66 -6.64 8.57
C SER A 154 20.33 -6.02 8.15
N GLY A 155 20.32 -5.17 7.10
CA GLY A 155 19.10 -4.57 6.58
C GLY A 155 18.03 -5.61 6.21
N GLY A 156 18.42 -6.65 5.46
CA GLY A 156 17.52 -7.73 5.09
C GLY A 156 17.02 -8.55 6.29
N MET A 157 17.85 -8.75 7.32
CA MET A 157 17.41 -9.43 8.55
C MET A 157 16.41 -8.57 9.34
N ARG A 158 16.62 -7.26 9.41
CA ARG A 158 15.64 -6.33 10.04
C ARG A 158 14.31 -6.38 9.32
N GLN A 159 14.33 -6.39 7.98
CA GLN A 159 13.11 -6.51 7.19
C GLN A 159 12.37 -7.82 7.46
N ARG A 160 13.10 -8.94 7.48
CA ARG A 160 12.55 -10.26 7.85
C ARG A 160 11.98 -10.27 9.27
N ALA A 161 12.65 -9.65 10.22
CA ALA A 161 12.16 -9.54 11.61
C ALA A 161 10.87 -8.71 11.70
N MET A 162 10.74 -7.62 10.93
CA MET A 162 9.49 -6.85 10.84
C MET A 162 8.35 -7.67 10.23
N ILE A 163 8.63 -8.44 9.18
CA ILE A 163 7.65 -9.36 8.60
C ILE A 163 7.22 -10.39 9.66
N ALA A 164 8.17 -11.00 10.38
CA ALA A 164 7.87 -11.93 11.48
C ALA A 164 6.96 -11.30 12.54
N MET A 165 7.27 -10.07 12.95
CA MET A 165 6.47 -9.33 13.92
C MET A 165 5.06 -9.06 13.38
N ALA A 166 4.93 -8.61 12.14
CA ALA A 166 3.64 -8.34 11.51
C ALA A 166 2.78 -9.60 11.37
N LEU A 167 3.40 -10.76 11.15
CA LEU A 167 2.71 -12.04 10.96
C LEU A 167 2.49 -12.83 12.24
N SER A 168 3.01 -12.39 13.39
CA SER A 168 3.02 -13.13 14.66
C SER A 168 1.65 -13.55 15.18
N CYS A 169 0.59 -12.86 14.77
CA CYS A 169 -0.80 -13.19 15.11
C CYS A 169 -1.60 -13.81 13.95
N ASN A 170 -0.96 -14.22 12.86
CA ASN A 170 -1.61 -14.77 11.67
C ASN A 170 -2.75 -13.87 11.14
N PRO A 171 -2.46 -12.63 10.72
CA PRO A 171 -3.47 -11.70 10.27
C PRO A 171 -4.17 -12.19 9.00
N LYS A 172 -5.43 -11.79 8.81
CA LYS A 172 -6.16 -12.03 7.56
C LYS A 172 -5.70 -11.11 6.43
N ILE A 173 -5.26 -9.89 6.79
CA ILE A 173 -4.76 -8.88 5.85
C ILE A 173 -3.42 -8.37 6.34
N LEU A 174 -2.45 -8.36 5.44
CA LEU A 174 -1.18 -7.68 5.60
C LEU A 174 -1.15 -6.46 4.69
N ILE A 175 -0.96 -5.28 5.26
CA ILE A 175 -0.68 -4.06 4.51
C ILE A 175 0.83 -3.88 4.49
N ALA A 176 1.44 -3.87 3.32
CA ALA A 176 2.88 -3.70 3.14
C ALA A 176 3.13 -2.36 2.43
N ASP A 177 3.55 -1.36 3.18
CA ASP A 177 3.81 -0.01 2.68
C ASP A 177 5.30 0.13 2.32
N GLU A 178 5.59 0.07 1.04
CA GLU A 178 6.95 0.09 0.46
C GLU A 178 7.94 -0.86 1.17
N PRO A 179 7.61 -2.15 1.31
CA PRO A 179 8.35 -3.06 2.19
C PRO A 179 9.77 -3.37 1.74
N THR A 180 10.16 -2.93 0.55
CA THR A 180 11.49 -3.20 -0.04
C THR A 180 12.30 -1.92 -0.27
N THR A 181 11.79 -0.76 0.12
CA THR A 181 12.51 0.52 0.01
C THR A 181 13.83 0.47 0.80
N ALA A 182 14.89 1.00 0.21
CA ALA A 182 16.26 1.02 0.75
C ALA A 182 16.95 -0.37 0.85
N LEU A 183 16.43 -1.39 0.18
CA LEU A 183 17.10 -2.69 0.02
C LEU A 183 17.77 -2.78 -1.36
N ASP A 184 18.84 -3.56 -1.45
CA ASP A 184 19.41 -3.91 -2.75
C ASP A 184 18.47 -4.84 -3.54
N VAL A 185 18.62 -4.85 -4.87
CA VAL A 185 17.73 -5.58 -5.79
C VAL A 185 17.65 -7.07 -5.46
N THR A 186 18.75 -7.67 -5.01
CA THR A 186 18.78 -9.11 -4.67
C THR A 186 17.96 -9.40 -3.42
N ILE A 187 18.11 -8.58 -2.38
CA ILE A 187 17.34 -8.72 -1.15
C ILE A 187 15.87 -8.38 -1.39
N GLN A 188 15.58 -7.38 -2.25
CA GLN A 188 14.22 -7.04 -2.64
C GLN A 188 13.51 -8.27 -3.24
N ALA A 189 14.10 -8.95 -4.24
CA ALA A 189 13.53 -10.16 -4.84
C ALA A 189 13.25 -11.24 -3.78
N GLN A 190 14.23 -11.51 -2.90
CA GLN A 190 14.06 -12.49 -1.81
C GLN A 190 12.92 -12.15 -0.83
N ILE A 191 12.67 -10.87 -0.55
CA ILE A 191 11.56 -10.44 0.31
C ILE A 191 10.22 -10.61 -0.41
N ILE A 192 10.16 -10.34 -1.71
CA ILE A 192 8.97 -10.53 -2.54
C ILE A 192 8.60 -12.01 -2.60
N ASP A 193 9.55 -12.88 -2.92
CA ASP A 193 9.34 -14.33 -2.93
C ASP A 193 8.83 -14.83 -1.56
N LEU A 194 9.48 -14.39 -0.48
CA LEU A 194 9.08 -14.72 0.89
C LEU A 194 7.63 -14.29 1.16
N MET A 195 7.23 -13.10 0.77
CA MET A 195 5.86 -12.61 1.01
C MET A 195 4.83 -13.44 0.23
N GLN A 196 5.12 -13.83 -1.01
CA GLN A 196 4.25 -14.70 -1.80
C GLN A 196 4.12 -16.12 -1.19
N GLU A 197 5.24 -16.69 -0.72
CA GLU A 197 5.23 -18.00 -0.03
C GLU A 197 4.39 -17.94 1.25
N LEU A 198 4.60 -16.89 2.06
CA LEU A 198 3.86 -16.70 3.31
C LEU A 198 2.38 -16.44 3.07
N GLN A 199 2.02 -15.68 2.02
CA GLN A 199 0.64 -15.46 1.61
C GLN A 199 -0.07 -16.79 1.33
N LYS A 200 0.54 -17.65 0.52
CA LYS A 200 0.00 -18.97 0.18
C LYS A 200 -0.09 -19.89 1.40
N LYS A 201 0.97 -19.90 2.23
CA LYS A 201 1.06 -20.76 3.42
C LYS A 201 0.06 -20.38 4.50
N LEU A 202 -0.16 -19.09 4.73
CA LEU A 202 -1.03 -18.57 5.79
C LEU A 202 -2.45 -18.26 5.29
N GLY A 203 -2.69 -18.26 3.98
CA GLY A 203 -3.98 -17.93 3.38
C GLY A 203 -4.41 -16.47 3.60
N MET A 204 -3.44 -15.56 3.79
CA MET A 204 -3.71 -14.13 4.00
C MET A 204 -3.87 -13.37 2.69
N SER A 205 -4.48 -12.19 2.77
CA SER A 205 -4.54 -11.23 1.66
C SER A 205 -3.53 -10.11 1.88
N ILE A 206 -3.03 -9.53 0.79
CA ILE A 206 -2.03 -8.46 0.87
C ILE A 206 -2.54 -7.19 0.20
N ILE A 207 -2.41 -6.04 0.86
CA ILE A 207 -2.39 -4.73 0.22
C ILE A 207 -0.93 -4.34 0.07
N PHE A 208 -0.45 -4.28 -1.17
CA PHE A 208 0.95 -4.01 -1.47
C PHE A 208 1.11 -2.61 -2.04
N ILE A 209 1.79 -1.74 -1.33
CA ILE A 209 2.02 -0.35 -1.74
C ILE A 209 3.46 -0.22 -2.21
N THR A 210 3.64 0.27 -3.43
CA THR A 210 4.97 0.51 -4.01
C THR A 210 4.90 1.52 -5.16
N HIS A 211 6.05 2.03 -5.56
CA HIS A 211 6.22 2.77 -6.82
C HIS A 211 6.89 1.89 -7.91
N ASP A 212 7.29 0.66 -7.60
CA ASP A 212 7.95 -0.27 -8.52
C ASP A 212 6.91 -1.15 -9.24
N LEU A 213 6.62 -0.79 -10.50
CA LEU A 213 5.69 -1.53 -11.36
C LEU A 213 6.19 -2.92 -11.76
N GLY A 214 7.51 -3.14 -11.78
CA GLY A 214 8.09 -4.46 -12.04
C GLY A 214 7.64 -5.45 -10.97
N VAL A 215 7.79 -5.07 -9.70
CA VAL A 215 7.31 -5.87 -8.57
C VAL A 215 5.81 -6.10 -8.63
N VAL A 216 5.04 -5.05 -8.94
CA VAL A 216 3.57 -5.14 -9.02
C VAL A 216 3.10 -6.16 -10.05
N SER A 217 3.74 -6.17 -11.22
CA SER A 217 3.39 -7.10 -12.30
C SER A 217 3.59 -8.58 -11.90
N GLU A 218 4.48 -8.84 -10.94
CA GLU A 218 4.82 -10.18 -10.48
C GLU A 218 3.92 -10.69 -9.36
N ILE A 219 3.53 -9.80 -8.41
CA ILE A 219 2.91 -10.25 -7.16
C ILE A 219 1.42 -9.95 -7.05
N SER A 220 0.87 -9.04 -7.86
CA SER A 220 -0.50 -8.57 -7.64
C SER A 220 -1.52 -9.23 -8.56
N ASP A 221 -2.75 -9.39 -8.04
CA ASP A 221 -3.92 -9.78 -8.82
C ASP A 221 -4.62 -8.56 -9.43
N HIS A 222 -4.71 -7.46 -8.66
CA HIS A 222 -5.33 -6.20 -9.07
C HIS A 222 -4.42 -5.02 -8.73
N VAL A 223 -4.51 -3.97 -9.52
CA VAL A 223 -3.70 -2.74 -9.34
C VAL A 223 -4.60 -1.52 -9.37
N MET A 224 -4.38 -0.62 -8.43
CA MET A 224 -4.93 0.73 -8.39
C MET A 224 -3.82 1.75 -8.55
N VAL A 225 -3.95 2.62 -9.52
CA VAL A 225 -3.02 3.72 -9.80
C VAL A 225 -3.56 5.00 -9.20
N MET A 226 -2.79 5.61 -8.30
CA MET A 226 -3.17 6.84 -7.59
C MET A 226 -2.30 8.04 -8.00
N TYR A 227 -2.92 9.21 -8.09
CA TYR A 227 -2.26 10.48 -8.32
C TYR A 227 -2.97 11.61 -7.56
N LEU A 228 -2.23 12.37 -6.74
CA LEU A 228 -2.75 13.49 -5.92
C LEU A 228 -4.06 13.16 -5.19
N GLY A 229 -4.08 12.04 -4.46
CA GLY A 229 -5.24 11.61 -3.67
C GLY A 229 -6.37 10.97 -4.46
N ASN A 230 -6.30 10.95 -5.78
CA ASN A 230 -7.34 10.44 -6.66
C ASN A 230 -6.91 9.11 -7.28
N VAL A 231 -7.90 8.29 -7.63
CA VAL A 231 -7.69 7.06 -8.39
C VAL A 231 -7.76 7.38 -9.88
N MET A 232 -6.70 7.05 -10.60
CA MET A 232 -6.62 7.25 -12.05
C MET A 232 -7.11 6.03 -12.81
N GLU A 233 -6.78 4.83 -12.32
CA GLU A 233 -7.12 3.57 -12.99
C GLU A 233 -7.10 2.41 -12.01
N ILE A 234 -8.04 1.45 -12.17
CA ILE A 234 -8.07 0.17 -11.45
C ILE A 234 -8.38 -0.94 -12.44
N ALA A 235 -7.57 -1.99 -12.45
CA ALA A 235 -7.85 -3.18 -13.25
C ALA A 235 -7.18 -4.42 -12.65
N GLU A 236 -7.51 -5.58 -13.21
CA GLU A 236 -6.68 -6.77 -13.07
C GLU A 236 -5.28 -6.49 -13.59
N THR A 237 -4.26 -7.03 -12.92
CA THR A 237 -2.86 -6.71 -13.23
C THR A 237 -2.51 -6.93 -14.69
N SER A 238 -2.88 -8.09 -15.25
CA SER A 238 -2.62 -8.41 -16.65
C SER A 238 -3.28 -7.41 -17.62
N GLU A 239 -4.51 -7.00 -17.33
CA GLU A 239 -5.26 -6.03 -18.17
C GLU A 239 -4.63 -4.63 -18.07
N LEU A 240 -4.26 -4.19 -16.88
CA LEU A 240 -3.65 -2.87 -16.66
C LEU A 240 -2.33 -2.72 -17.42
N PHE A 241 -1.48 -3.77 -17.41
CA PHE A 241 -0.19 -3.71 -18.09
C PHE A 241 -0.28 -3.86 -19.61
N ASN A 242 -1.22 -4.67 -20.11
CA ASN A 242 -1.39 -4.90 -21.54
C ASN A 242 -2.24 -3.81 -22.22
N ASN A 243 -3.23 -3.28 -21.52
CA ASN A 243 -4.23 -2.37 -22.08
C ASN A 243 -4.47 -1.14 -21.18
N PRO A 244 -3.42 -0.40 -20.75
CA PRO A 244 -3.60 0.77 -19.90
C PRO A 244 -4.44 1.83 -20.60
N LEU A 245 -5.41 2.41 -19.90
CA LEU A 245 -6.32 3.42 -20.46
C LEU A 245 -5.88 4.84 -20.07
N HIS A 246 -5.49 5.05 -18.80
CA HIS A 246 -5.11 6.38 -18.33
C HIS A 246 -3.71 6.79 -18.82
N SER A 247 -3.55 8.04 -19.28
CA SER A 247 -2.26 8.56 -19.76
C SER A 247 -1.15 8.50 -18.71
N TYR A 248 -1.49 8.67 -17.44
CA TYR A 248 -0.52 8.52 -16.33
C TYR A 248 -0.06 7.07 -16.19
N THR A 249 -0.97 6.10 -16.20
CA THR A 249 -0.64 4.66 -16.16
C THR A 249 0.28 4.27 -17.32
N LYS A 250 -0.05 4.71 -18.54
CA LYS A 250 0.80 4.50 -19.74
C LYS A 250 2.21 5.05 -19.52
N SER A 251 2.30 6.27 -18.99
CA SER A 251 3.60 6.90 -18.72
C SER A 251 4.40 6.15 -17.66
N LEU A 252 3.75 5.66 -16.59
CA LEU A 252 4.42 4.88 -15.56
C LEU A 252 4.97 3.55 -16.11
N ILE A 253 4.17 2.84 -16.92
CA ILE A 253 4.58 1.58 -17.55
C ILE A 253 5.71 1.81 -18.56
N ASP A 254 5.67 2.90 -19.34
CA ASP A 254 6.70 3.25 -20.32
C ASP A 254 8.07 3.56 -19.68
N ILE A 255 8.06 4.08 -18.43
CA ILE A 255 9.27 4.43 -17.68
C ILE A 255 9.83 3.23 -16.91
N ALA A 256 8.98 2.24 -16.58
CA ALA A 256 9.41 1.07 -15.84
C ALA A 256 10.54 0.34 -16.56
N PRO A 257 11.62 -0.07 -15.85
CA PRO A 257 12.70 -0.82 -16.45
C PRO A 257 12.18 -2.12 -17.06
N GLN A 258 12.34 -2.28 -18.38
CA GLN A 258 12.03 -3.52 -19.07
C GLN A 258 13.33 -4.16 -19.53
N ILE A 259 13.50 -5.46 -19.27
CA ILE A 259 14.60 -6.23 -19.82
C ILE A 259 14.29 -6.41 -21.31
N SER A 260 14.86 -5.55 -22.15
CA SER A 260 14.79 -5.68 -23.62
C SER A 260 16.17 -5.45 -24.20
N ASP A 261 16.54 -6.22 -25.23
CA ASP A 261 17.79 -6.08 -25.97
C ASP A 261 17.86 -4.80 -26.82
N GLU A 262 16.77 -4.07 -26.97
CA GLU A 262 16.70 -2.82 -27.74
C GLU A 262 16.93 -1.60 -26.84
N LYS A 263 17.82 -0.71 -27.28
CA LYS A 263 17.96 0.63 -26.68
C LYS A 263 16.68 1.43 -26.91
N ARG A 264 15.81 1.49 -25.91
CA ARG A 264 14.66 2.41 -25.92
C ARG A 264 15.09 3.78 -25.42
N GLU A 265 14.56 4.83 -26.02
CA GLU A 265 14.64 6.19 -25.43
C GLU A 265 13.93 6.17 -24.09
N ILE A 266 14.64 6.61 -23.03
CA ILE A 266 14.04 6.75 -21.71
C ILE A 266 13.02 7.89 -21.79
N LYS A 267 11.74 7.55 -21.77
CA LYS A 267 10.67 8.53 -21.65
C LYS A 267 10.61 9.02 -20.20
N VAL A 268 10.76 10.29 -19.98
CA VAL A 268 10.62 10.91 -18.65
C VAL A 268 9.25 11.57 -18.58
N LEU A 269 8.53 11.35 -17.49
CA LEU A 269 7.29 12.05 -17.23
C LEU A 269 7.61 13.56 -17.04
N ARG A 270 7.09 14.39 -17.94
CA ARG A 270 7.40 15.83 -17.96
C ARG A 270 6.69 16.56 -16.81
N GLY A 271 7.35 17.60 -16.30
CA GLY A 271 6.80 18.51 -15.29
C GLY A 271 6.86 17.97 -13.86
N GLU A 272 6.63 18.86 -12.91
CA GLU A 272 6.59 18.55 -11.48
C GLU A 272 5.19 18.15 -11.03
N ILE A 273 5.11 17.42 -9.93
CA ILE A 273 3.83 17.09 -9.28
C ILE A 273 3.25 18.40 -8.74
N PRO A 274 1.99 18.74 -9.08
CA PRO A 274 1.36 19.95 -8.54
C PRO A 274 1.26 19.91 -7.01
N SER A 275 1.21 21.10 -6.40
CA SER A 275 1.02 21.19 -4.96
C SER A 275 -0.33 20.59 -4.54
N PRO A 276 -0.37 19.70 -3.54
CA PRO A 276 -1.61 19.15 -3.02
C PRO A 276 -2.49 20.19 -2.30
N THR A 277 -1.92 21.35 -1.93
CA THR A 277 -2.67 22.48 -1.35
C THR A 277 -3.39 23.33 -2.41
N ASN A 278 -2.95 23.22 -3.67
CA ASN A 278 -3.57 23.94 -4.80
C ASN A 278 -3.57 23.01 -6.03
N PRO A 279 -4.36 21.94 -6.02
CA PRO A 279 -4.43 20.99 -7.13
C PRO A 279 -5.02 21.65 -8.37
N PRO A 280 -4.66 21.19 -9.57
CA PRO A 280 -5.27 21.66 -10.81
C PRO A 280 -6.78 21.45 -10.81
N SER A 281 -7.55 22.41 -11.33
CA SER A 281 -9.00 22.24 -11.55
C SER A 281 -9.25 21.17 -12.63
N GLY A 282 -10.35 20.43 -12.52
CA GLY A 282 -10.65 19.31 -13.43
C GLY A 282 -9.68 18.13 -13.21
N CYS A 283 -9.18 17.53 -14.29
CA CYS A 283 -8.24 16.42 -14.19
C CYS A 283 -6.93 16.85 -13.48
N VAL A 284 -6.64 16.26 -12.34
CA VAL A 284 -5.44 16.55 -11.52
C VAL A 284 -4.14 16.26 -12.26
N PHE A 285 -4.15 15.37 -13.26
CA PHE A 285 -3.00 15.02 -14.07
C PHE A 285 -2.82 15.93 -15.32
N ARG A 286 -3.78 16.81 -15.64
CA ARG A 286 -3.80 17.59 -16.88
C ARG A 286 -2.53 18.40 -17.18
N THR A 287 -1.83 18.89 -16.16
CA THR A 287 -0.61 19.69 -16.30
C THR A 287 0.60 18.88 -16.78
N ARG A 288 0.54 17.55 -16.64
CA ARG A 288 1.58 16.60 -17.03
C ARG A 288 1.11 15.63 -18.12
N CYS A 289 -0.17 15.69 -18.48
CA CYS A 289 -0.73 14.84 -19.53
C CYS A 289 -0.09 15.18 -20.88
N PRO A 290 0.42 14.20 -21.65
CA PRO A 290 1.01 14.45 -22.95
C PRO A 290 -0.03 14.96 -23.98
N ASN A 291 -1.30 14.57 -23.81
CA ASN A 291 -2.41 14.92 -24.72
C ASN A 291 -3.62 15.43 -23.92
N PRO A 292 -3.54 16.62 -23.28
CA PRO A 292 -4.67 17.13 -22.51
C PRO A 292 -5.79 17.58 -23.46
N GLY A 293 -6.96 16.95 -23.33
CA GLY A 293 -8.15 17.36 -24.07
C GLY A 293 -8.72 18.68 -23.57
N ILE A 294 -9.64 19.26 -24.36
CA ILE A 294 -10.33 20.53 -24.02
C ILE A 294 -11.08 20.40 -22.69
N GLY A 295 -11.75 19.29 -22.46
CA GLY A 295 -12.51 19.00 -21.23
C GLY A 295 -11.65 18.91 -19.97
N CYS A 296 -10.35 18.58 -20.08
CA CYS A 296 -9.46 18.52 -18.93
C CYS A 296 -9.25 19.87 -18.23
N LYS A 297 -9.49 20.98 -18.92
CA LYS A 297 -9.27 22.36 -18.43
C LYS A 297 -10.48 22.99 -17.75
N GLY A 298 -11.67 22.52 -18.08
CA GLY A 298 -12.91 23.26 -17.83
C GLY A 298 -13.49 23.14 -16.44
N GLY A 299 -13.14 22.17 -15.65
CA GLY A 299 -13.76 21.95 -14.32
C GLY A 299 -15.21 21.44 -14.36
N ASP A 300 -15.81 21.30 -15.56
CA ASP A 300 -17.20 20.87 -15.74
C ASP A 300 -17.36 19.35 -15.88
N ILE A 301 -16.24 18.60 -15.92
CA ILE A 301 -16.27 17.14 -15.99
C ILE A 301 -16.36 16.60 -14.57
N ASP A 302 -17.38 15.81 -14.31
CA ASP A 302 -17.47 14.99 -13.09
C ASP A 302 -16.31 14.01 -13.08
N MET A 303 -15.31 14.31 -12.24
CA MET A 303 -14.06 13.54 -12.09
C MET A 303 -14.36 12.32 -11.24
N GLY A 304 -14.78 11.24 -11.85
CA GLY A 304 -15.06 9.99 -11.18
C GLY A 304 -14.64 8.80 -12.02
N LEU A 305 -14.43 7.67 -11.37
CA LEU A 305 -14.14 6.42 -12.06
C LEU A 305 -15.36 5.94 -12.83
N ILE A 306 -15.14 5.53 -14.05
CA ILE A 306 -16.13 4.81 -14.87
C ILE A 306 -15.59 3.42 -15.23
N GLU A 307 -16.47 2.47 -15.34
CA GLU A 307 -16.13 1.14 -15.83
C GLU A 307 -16.04 1.16 -17.35
N ALA A 308 -14.82 1.24 -17.87
CA ALA A 308 -14.58 1.28 -19.31
C ALA A 308 -14.70 -0.10 -19.97
N ARG A 309 -14.38 -1.16 -19.21
CA ARG A 309 -14.52 -2.58 -19.56
C ARG A 309 -14.84 -3.36 -18.29
N PRO A 310 -15.40 -4.56 -18.37
CA PRO A 310 -15.71 -5.35 -17.18
C PRO A 310 -14.49 -5.46 -16.24
N GLY A 311 -14.61 -4.94 -15.00
CA GLY A 311 -13.55 -4.91 -14.00
C GLY A 311 -12.41 -3.92 -14.25
N HIS A 312 -12.47 -3.11 -15.33
CA HIS A 312 -11.46 -2.10 -15.66
C HIS A 312 -12.05 -0.69 -15.54
N TRP A 313 -11.63 0.00 -14.49
CA TRP A 313 -12.11 1.33 -14.14
C TRP A 313 -11.05 2.37 -14.43
N VAL A 314 -11.47 3.49 -15.02
CA VAL A 314 -10.58 4.60 -15.35
C VAL A 314 -11.24 5.93 -15.02
N ASP A 315 -10.43 6.95 -14.73
CA ASP A 315 -10.90 8.31 -14.60
C ASP A 315 -11.62 8.77 -15.88
N ARG A 316 -12.85 9.29 -15.73
CA ARG A 316 -13.74 9.66 -16.81
C ARG A 316 -13.09 10.62 -17.83
N CYS A 317 -12.31 11.58 -17.34
CA CYS A 317 -11.63 12.53 -18.21
C CYS A 317 -10.75 11.82 -19.25
N CYS A 318 -9.95 10.85 -18.82
CA CYS A 318 -9.07 10.13 -19.74
C CYS A 318 -9.82 9.21 -20.70
N TYR A 319 -10.94 8.64 -20.25
CA TYR A 319 -11.78 7.82 -21.09
C TYR A 319 -12.41 8.63 -22.24
N GLU A 320 -12.99 9.78 -21.94
CA GLU A 320 -13.61 10.66 -22.92
C GLU A 320 -12.59 11.28 -23.90
N CYS A 321 -11.41 11.69 -23.39
CA CYS A 321 -10.32 12.21 -24.24
C CYS A 321 -9.74 11.17 -25.23
N ASN A 322 -9.80 9.88 -24.91
CA ASN A 322 -9.29 8.82 -25.80
C ASN A 322 -10.30 8.43 -26.89
N GLN A 323 -11.55 8.91 -26.83
CA GLN A 323 -12.59 8.66 -27.83
C GLN A 323 -12.72 9.79 -28.88
N THR A 324 -12.08 10.93 -28.65
CA THR A 324 -12.00 12.09 -29.57
C THR A 324 -10.64 12.17 -30.25
#